data_234df901003a452915bae3ac6171c319
#
_entry.id   234df901003a452915bae3ac6171c319
#
_cell.length_a   1.000
_cell.length_b   1.000
_cell.length_c   1.000
_cell.angle_alpha   90.00
_cell.angle_beta   90.00
_cell.angle_gamma   90.00
#
_symmetry.space_group_name_H-M   'P 1'
#
loop_
_entity.id
_entity.type
_entity.pdbx_description
1 polymer ?
#
loop_
_entity_poly.entity_id
_entity_poly.type
_entity_poly.pdbx_seq_one_letter_code
_entity_poly.pdbx_strand_id
1 'polypeptide(L)'
;HVNRAQSSNDCFPTAMHIAAAQAVQHHLLPAINELSGGLAELAARHMKLVKTGRTHMMDATPITFGQELSAFVAQLEMAQQAIRATLPAVCELAQGGTAVGTGLNSPPGFGEAIAAELAALSGLPLKSAPNKFAALAGHEPLTALSGALKTLAVALMKIANDLRLLGSGPRGGLAEVRLPANEPGSSIMPGKVNPTQCEALSMLACQVMGNDVTIGFAASQGHLQLNVYKPVIIHNVLQSIRLLADGCRNFREHCVLGMEPDAQRMAEHLERGLMLVTALNPHRLRQGRGNRQELSLIHISEPTRQEAIS
;
A
#
# COMPACT_ATOMS: atom_id res chain seq x y z
N HIS A 1 -30.21 8.25 32.57
CA HIS A 1 -29.41 9.46 32.62
C HIS A 1 -28.27 9.44 31.58
N VAL A 2 -27.59 8.31 31.40
CA VAL A 2 -26.44 8.19 30.47
C VAL A 2 -26.86 8.45 29.01
N ASN A 3 -28.06 8.08 28.62
CA ASN A 3 -28.55 8.21 27.23
C ASN A 3 -29.31 9.52 26.96
N ARG A 4 -29.24 10.52 27.83
CA ARG A 4 -29.89 11.82 27.58
C ARG A 4 -29.15 12.56 26.46
N ALA A 5 -29.91 13.26 25.62
CA ALA A 5 -29.40 14.05 24.49
C ALA A 5 -28.62 13.23 23.42
N GLN A 6 -28.88 11.92 23.30
CA GLN A 6 -28.26 11.02 22.36
C GLN A 6 -29.28 10.15 21.62
N SER A 7 -28.84 9.59 20.50
CA SER A 7 -29.52 8.54 19.76
C SER A 7 -28.48 7.51 19.32
N SER A 8 -28.87 6.26 19.08
CA SER A 8 -27.99 5.30 18.38
C SER A 8 -27.60 5.82 16.98
N ASN A 9 -28.39 6.70 16.41
CA ASN A 9 -28.16 7.24 15.06
C ASN A 9 -26.96 8.18 15.00
N ASP A 10 -26.64 8.92 16.06
CA ASP A 10 -25.45 9.78 16.16
C ASP A 10 -24.30 9.14 16.95
N CYS A 11 -24.59 8.32 17.98
CA CYS A 11 -23.57 7.67 18.79
C CYS A 11 -22.80 6.59 18.04
N PHE A 12 -23.48 5.75 17.25
CA PHE A 12 -22.83 4.67 16.55
C PHE A 12 -21.84 5.17 15.49
N PRO A 13 -22.18 6.11 14.57
CA PRO A 13 -21.21 6.67 13.64
C PRO A 13 -20.08 7.45 14.34
N THR A 14 -20.36 8.09 15.47
CA THR A 14 -19.31 8.71 16.28
C THR A 14 -18.29 7.67 16.76
N ALA A 15 -18.75 6.54 17.31
CA ALA A 15 -17.90 5.44 17.70
C ALA A 15 -17.11 4.84 16.52
N MET A 16 -17.72 4.70 15.35
CA MET A 16 -17.06 4.25 14.12
C MET A 16 -15.88 5.15 13.76
N HIS A 17 -16.09 6.45 13.74
CA HIS A 17 -15.09 7.45 13.40
C HIS A 17 -13.91 7.46 14.39
N ILE A 18 -14.20 7.42 15.68
CA ILE A 18 -13.16 7.36 16.73
C ILE A 18 -12.35 6.07 16.61
N ALA A 19 -13.01 4.92 16.46
CA ALA A 19 -12.33 3.63 16.34
C ALA A 19 -11.43 3.57 15.09
N ALA A 20 -11.91 4.07 13.96
CA ALA A 20 -11.12 4.13 12.74
C ALA A 20 -9.91 5.08 12.88
N ALA A 21 -10.10 6.28 13.41
CA ALA A 21 -9.03 7.25 13.63
C ALA A 21 -7.96 6.72 14.60
N GLN A 22 -8.36 6.10 15.72
CA GLN A 22 -7.44 5.47 16.67
C GLN A 22 -6.65 4.34 16.03
N ALA A 23 -7.32 3.44 15.30
CA ALA A 23 -6.67 2.31 14.66
C ALA A 23 -5.66 2.77 13.60
N VAL A 24 -5.97 3.79 12.81
CA VAL A 24 -5.03 4.37 11.86
C VAL A 24 -3.85 5.01 12.58
N GLN A 25 -4.12 5.89 13.57
CA GLN A 25 -3.08 6.68 14.22
C GLN A 25 -2.11 5.85 15.06
N HIS A 26 -2.62 4.86 15.81
CA HIS A 26 -1.82 4.11 16.78
C HIS A 26 -1.32 2.76 16.27
N HIS A 27 -1.91 2.22 15.20
CA HIS A 27 -1.52 0.91 14.69
C HIS A 27 -0.99 0.97 13.26
N LEU A 28 -1.72 1.56 12.32
CA LEU A 28 -1.37 1.50 10.90
C LEU A 28 -0.20 2.41 10.53
N LEU A 29 -0.27 3.69 10.89
CA LEU A 29 0.79 4.65 10.53
C LEU A 29 2.17 4.28 11.10
N PRO A 30 2.29 3.82 12.37
CA PRO A 30 3.55 3.28 12.87
C PRO A 30 4.05 2.08 12.06
N ALA A 31 3.18 1.13 11.72
CA ALA A 31 3.56 -0.06 10.96
C ALA A 31 4.07 0.27 9.54
N ILE A 32 3.45 1.24 8.87
CA ILE A 32 3.93 1.73 7.57
C ILE A 32 5.31 2.37 7.72
N ASN A 33 5.52 3.21 8.74
CA ASN A 33 6.80 3.85 9.02
C ASN A 33 7.91 2.82 9.27
N GLU A 34 7.62 1.79 10.07
CA GLU A 34 8.56 0.71 10.37
C GLU A 34 8.96 -0.05 9.09
N LEU A 35 8.01 -0.41 8.23
CA LEU A 35 8.29 -1.09 6.96
C LEU A 35 9.07 -0.19 6.01
N SER A 36 8.63 1.05 5.83
CA SER A 36 9.29 2.04 4.97
C SER A 36 10.72 2.31 5.43
N GLY A 37 10.94 2.45 6.75
CA GLY A 37 12.26 2.61 7.34
C GLY A 37 13.20 1.43 7.06
N GLY A 38 12.72 0.20 7.23
CA GLY A 38 13.50 -1.01 6.93
C GLY A 38 13.91 -1.10 5.45
N LEU A 39 12.99 -0.76 4.53
CA LEU A 39 13.30 -0.71 3.10
C LEU A 39 14.26 0.43 2.76
N ALA A 40 14.13 1.59 3.41
CA ALA A 40 15.02 2.74 3.19
C ALA A 40 16.46 2.45 3.64
N GLU A 41 16.64 1.80 4.79
CA GLU A 41 17.93 1.35 5.27
C GLU A 41 18.60 0.35 4.31
N LEU A 42 17.80 -0.59 3.80
CA LEU A 42 18.28 -1.58 2.83
C LEU A 42 18.65 -0.91 1.50
N ALA A 43 17.83 0.03 1.04
CA ALA A 43 18.10 0.84 -0.16
C ALA A 43 19.42 1.61 -0.03
N ALA A 44 19.64 2.29 1.09
CA ALA A 44 20.85 3.06 1.34
C ALA A 44 22.11 2.18 1.31
N ARG A 45 22.05 0.98 1.91
CA ARG A 45 23.18 0.02 1.91
C ARG A 45 23.56 -0.45 0.51
N HIS A 46 22.60 -0.52 -0.41
CA HIS A 46 22.79 -1.10 -1.74
C HIS A 46 22.69 -0.09 -2.89
N MET A 47 22.87 1.21 -2.63
CA MET A 47 22.84 2.27 -3.65
C MET A 47 23.95 2.14 -4.71
N LYS A 48 24.98 1.37 -4.46
CA LYS A 48 26.08 1.13 -5.42
C LYS A 48 26.00 -0.24 -6.09
N LEU A 49 25.09 -1.10 -5.70
CA LEU A 49 24.94 -2.44 -6.26
C LEU A 49 24.16 -2.38 -7.57
N VAL A 50 24.86 -2.46 -8.69
CA VAL A 50 24.27 -2.35 -10.04
C VAL A 50 23.65 -3.69 -10.44
N LYS A 51 22.49 -3.64 -11.08
CA LYS A 51 21.75 -4.78 -11.60
C LYS A 51 21.06 -4.43 -12.92
N THR A 52 20.57 -5.45 -13.63
CA THR A 52 19.68 -5.26 -14.78
C THR A 52 18.33 -4.70 -14.34
N GLY A 53 17.94 -3.54 -14.89
CA GLY A 53 16.56 -3.06 -14.80
C GLY A 53 15.66 -3.89 -15.71
N ARG A 54 14.36 -3.98 -15.41
CA ARG A 54 13.39 -4.71 -16.24
C ARG A 54 12.12 -3.91 -16.43
N THR A 55 11.66 -3.88 -17.68
CA THR A 55 10.33 -3.36 -18.06
C THR A 55 9.65 -4.40 -18.92
N HIS A 56 8.32 -4.57 -18.79
CA HIS A 56 7.59 -5.65 -19.46
C HIS A 56 8.15 -7.06 -19.17
N MET A 57 8.84 -7.24 -18.03
CA MET A 57 9.60 -8.44 -17.66
C MET A 57 10.81 -8.75 -18.58
N MET A 58 11.16 -7.81 -19.46
CA MET A 58 12.32 -7.91 -20.36
C MET A 58 13.47 -7.05 -19.85
N ASP A 59 14.69 -7.43 -20.22
CA ASP A 59 15.90 -6.70 -19.84
C ASP A 59 15.82 -5.24 -20.31
N ALA A 60 16.19 -4.31 -19.43
CA ALA A 60 16.26 -2.89 -19.69
C ALA A 60 17.62 -2.32 -19.24
N THR A 61 17.74 -1.00 -19.26
CA THR A 61 18.98 -0.31 -18.83
C THR A 61 19.32 -0.61 -17.37
N PRO A 62 20.62 -0.57 -17.02
CA PRO A 62 21.04 -0.81 -15.64
C PRO A 62 20.44 0.18 -14.65
N ILE A 63 20.13 -0.32 -13.48
CA ILE A 63 19.77 0.44 -12.27
C ILE A 63 20.61 -0.06 -11.10
N THR A 64 20.51 0.59 -9.93
CA THR A 64 21.01 -0.01 -8.71
C THR A 64 19.89 -0.69 -7.91
N PHE A 65 20.24 -1.71 -7.13
CA PHE A 65 19.28 -2.36 -6.24
C PHE A 65 18.72 -1.38 -5.21
N GLY A 66 19.54 -0.43 -4.75
CA GLY A 66 19.05 0.65 -3.87
C GLY A 66 18.02 1.56 -4.55
N GLN A 67 18.19 1.88 -5.87
CA GLN A 67 17.19 2.63 -6.62
C GLN A 67 15.86 1.86 -6.77
N GLU A 68 15.92 0.56 -7.01
CA GLU A 68 14.73 -0.30 -7.08
C GLU A 68 13.96 -0.30 -5.76
N LEU A 69 14.65 -0.48 -4.62
CA LEU A 69 14.04 -0.42 -3.30
C LEU A 69 13.52 0.98 -2.93
N SER A 70 14.18 2.05 -3.38
CA SER A 70 13.73 3.42 -3.12
C SER A 70 12.36 3.73 -3.75
N ALA A 71 12.01 3.06 -4.85
CA ALA A 71 10.67 3.16 -5.44
C ALA A 71 9.60 2.58 -4.49
N PHE A 72 9.90 1.49 -3.78
CA PHE A 72 8.97 0.91 -2.80
C PHE A 72 8.75 1.85 -1.62
N VAL A 73 9.83 2.49 -1.13
CA VAL A 73 9.74 3.50 -0.07
C VAL A 73 8.83 4.65 -0.49
N ALA A 74 9.05 5.22 -1.67
CA ALA A 74 8.24 6.32 -2.20
C ALA A 74 6.76 5.93 -2.37
N GLN A 75 6.46 4.70 -2.81
CA GLN A 75 5.08 4.19 -2.94
C GLN A 75 4.38 4.07 -1.57
N LEU A 76 5.09 3.62 -0.54
CA LEU A 76 4.56 3.55 0.83
C LEU A 76 4.31 4.95 1.40
N GLU A 77 5.22 5.89 1.18
CA GLU A 77 5.06 7.29 1.61
C GLU A 77 3.86 7.96 0.94
N MET A 78 3.67 7.77 -0.36
CA MET A 78 2.50 8.27 -1.09
C MET A 78 1.19 7.70 -0.52
N ALA A 79 1.14 6.40 -0.27
CA ALA A 79 -0.02 5.75 0.32
C ALA A 79 -0.30 6.25 1.75
N GLN A 80 0.75 6.45 2.55
CA GLN A 80 0.63 7.02 3.90
C GLN A 80 0.08 8.45 3.86
N GLN A 81 0.55 9.28 2.94
CA GLN A 81 0.05 10.65 2.75
C GLN A 81 -1.44 10.64 2.36
N ALA A 82 -1.86 9.74 1.47
CA ALA A 82 -3.27 9.57 1.11
C ALA A 82 -4.14 9.21 2.33
N ILE A 83 -3.66 8.30 3.19
CA ILE A 83 -4.36 7.93 4.43
C ILE A 83 -4.44 9.13 5.38
N ARG A 84 -3.34 9.86 5.60
CA ARG A 84 -3.32 11.05 6.47
C ARG A 84 -4.26 12.15 5.99
N ALA A 85 -4.40 12.32 4.67
CA ALA A 85 -5.29 13.32 4.09
C ALA A 85 -6.77 13.06 4.39
N THR A 86 -7.17 11.82 4.70
CA THR A 86 -8.57 11.49 5.05
C THR A 86 -8.90 11.76 6.53
N LEU A 87 -7.90 11.76 7.41
CA LEU A 87 -8.11 11.84 8.86
C LEU A 87 -8.87 13.08 9.33
N PRO A 88 -8.67 14.28 8.78
CA PRO A 88 -9.43 15.46 9.19
C PRO A 88 -10.95 15.26 9.09
N ALA A 89 -11.42 14.65 8.01
CA ALA A 89 -12.84 14.35 7.82
C ALA A 89 -13.32 13.16 8.70
N VAL A 90 -12.47 12.15 8.89
CA VAL A 90 -12.77 11.05 9.81
C VAL A 90 -12.90 11.54 11.26
N CYS A 91 -12.20 12.61 11.65
CA CYS A 91 -12.30 13.21 12.97
C CYS A 91 -13.53 14.11 13.17
N GLU A 92 -14.43 14.25 12.18
CA GLU A 92 -15.68 14.97 12.30
C GLU A 92 -16.79 14.04 12.83
N LEU A 93 -17.38 14.38 14.00
CA LEU A 93 -18.30 13.51 14.72
C LEU A 93 -19.75 13.86 14.51
N ALA A 94 -20.59 12.85 14.30
CA ALA A 94 -22.04 12.98 14.18
C ALA A 94 -22.73 13.33 15.51
N GLN A 95 -22.06 13.08 16.65
CA GLN A 95 -22.65 13.28 17.98
C GLN A 95 -23.22 14.69 18.15
N GLY A 96 -24.40 14.76 18.75
CA GLY A 96 -25.21 15.97 18.88
C GLY A 96 -26.29 16.13 17.81
N GLY A 97 -26.26 15.31 16.72
CA GLY A 97 -27.32 15.29 15.72
C GLY A 97 -28.60 14.61 16.17
N THR A 98 -28.51 13.80 17.21
CA THR A 98 -29.62 12.98 17.77
C THR A 98 -30.25 12.07 16.70
N ALA A 99 -31.59 12.05 16.58
CA ALA A 99 -32.30 11.09 15.75
C ALA A 99 -32.09 11.31 14.23
N VAL A 100 -32.12 12.57 13.78
CA VAL A 100 -32.16 12.91 12.35
C VAL A 100 -31.22 14.08 11.95
N GLY A 101 -30.39 14.57 12.87
CA GLY A 101 -29.45 15.66 12.61
C GLY A 101 -29.85 17.02 13.19
N THR A 102 -31.06 17.15 13.73
CA THR A 102 -31.59 18.41 14.27
C THR A 102 -31.10 18.76 15.67
N GLY A 103 -30.51 17.81 16.38
CA GLY A 103 -30.16 17.98 17.81
C GLY A 103 -31.38 18.04 18.73
N LEU A 104 -32.51 17.48 18.33
CA LEU A 104 -33.74 17.49 19.14
C LEU A 104 -33.48 16.93 20.54
N ASN A 105 -33.93 17.65 21.56
CA ASN A 105 -33.78 17.31 22.99
C ASN A 105 -32.33 17.35 23.51
N SER A 106 -31.38 17.94 22.78
CA SER A 106 -30.03 18.22 23.28
C SER A 106 -29.88 19.70 23.68
N PRO A 107 -29.04 20.02 24.68
CA PRO A 107 -28.70 21.40 25.01
C PRO A 107 -27.96 22.08 23.83
N PRO A 108 -28.09 23.40 23.66
CA PRO A 108 -27.25 24.14 22.72
C PRO A 108 -25.75 23.91 23.00
N GLY A 109 -24.95 23.70 21.93
CA GLY A 109 -23.50 23.44 22.05
C GLY A 109 -23.11 22.02 22.53
N PHE A 110 -24.08 21.11 22.68
CA PHE A 110 -23.80 19.74 23.14
C PHE A 110 -22.85 18.98 22.21
N GLY A 111 -23.03 19.11 20.88
CA GLY A 111 -22.18 18.43 19.89
C GLY A 111 -20.71 18.88 19.97
N GLU A 112 -20.47 20.17 20.17
CA GLU A 112 -19.14 20.74 20.32
C GLU A 112 -18.50 20.33 21.66
N ALA A 113 -19.27 20.40 22.74
CA ALA A 113 -18.80 20.04 24.08
C ALA A 113 -18.40 18.55 24.14
N ILE A 114 -19.25 17.64 23.66
CA ILE A 114 -18.94 16.20 23.64
C ILE A 114 -17.76 15.87 22.73
N ALA A 115 -17.62 16.54 21.59
CA ALA A 115 -16.47 16.34 20.71
C ALA A 115 -15.17 16.79 21.38
N ALA A 116 -15.18 17.89 22.13
CA ALA A 116 -14.02 18.36 22.90
C ALA A 116 -13.61 17.38 24.01
N GLU A 117 -14.57 16.85 24.78
CA GLU A 117 -14.31 15.83 25.80
C GLU A 117 -13.76 14.54 25.19
N LEU A 118 -14.33 14.06 24.09
CA LEU A 118 -13.83 12.88 23.38
C LEU A 118 -12.43 13.11 22.80
N ALA A 119 -12.13 14.32 22.33
CA ALA A 119 -10.80 14.69 21.88
C ALA A 119 -9.79 14.64 23.03
N ALA A 120 -10.12 15.20 24.20
CA ALA A 120 -9.27 15.16 25.39
C ALA A 120 -9.02 13.72 25.86
N LEU A 121 -10.04 12.87 25.87
CA LEU A 121 -9.93 11.47 26.29
C LEU A 121 -9.14 10.59 25.32
N SER A 122 -9.27 10.84 24.02
CA SER A 122 -8.65 10.00 22.97
C SER A 122 -7.29 10.49 22.48
N GLY A 123 -6.94 11.75 22.74
CA GLY A 123 -5.77 12.41 22.16
C GLY A 123 -5.88 12.65 20.64
N LEU A 124 -7.08 12.49 20.08
CA LEU A 124 -7.35 12.71 18.65
C LEU A 124 -7.92 14.13 18.43
N PRO A 125 -7.68 14.76 17.26
CA PRO A 125 -8.21 16.08 16.93
C PRO A 125 -9.70 16.02 16.53
N LEU A 126 -10.53 15.44 17.40
CA LEU A 126 -11.96 15.28 17.16
C LEU A 126 -12.70 16.61 17.23
N LYS A 127 -13.66 16.78 16.35
CA LYS A 127 -14.52 17.98 16.30
C LYS A 127 -15.95 17.60 15.91
N SER A 128 -16.87 18.48 16.26
CA SER A 128 -18.28 18.35 15.86
C SER A 128 -18.39 18.50 14.32
N ALA A 129 -19.05 17.57 13.65
CA ALA A 129 -19.29 17.67 12.22
C ALA A 129 -20.09 18.95 11.89
N PRO A 130 -19.70 19.73 10.86
CA PRO A 130 -20.37 20.97 10.51
C PRO A 130 -21.80 20.76 10.01
N ASN A 131 -22.09 19.57 9.48
CA ASN A 131 -23.42 19.17 9.02
C ASN A 131 -23.79 17.80 9.60
N LYS A 132 -24.66 17.82 10.61
CA LYS A 132 -25.12 16.58 11.29
C LYS A 132 -26.04 15.73 10.41
N PHE A 133 -26.75 16.31 9.47
CA PHE A 133 -27.61 15.57 8.54
C PHE A 133 -26.74 14.69 7.62
N ALA A 134 -25.68 15.23 7.06
CA ALA A 134 -24.72 14.48 6.27
C ALA A 134 -24.02 13.40 7.10
N ALA A 135 -23.58 13.73 8.32
CA ALA A 135 -22.85 12.80 9.19
C ALA A 135 -23.67 11.59 9.67
N LEU A 136 -25.01 11.68 9.66
CA LEU A 136 -25.92 10.57 9.96
C LEU A 136 -26.26 9.74 8.72
N ALA A 137 -26.50 10.44 7.61
CA ALA A 137 -27.02 9.85 6.37
C ALA A 137 -25.95 9.28 5.45
N GLY A 138 -24.71 9.76 5.56
CA GLY A 138 -23.59 9.35 4.72
C GLY A 138 -22.38 8.91 5.53
N HIS A 139 -21.44 8.22 4.84
CA HIS A 139 -20.15 7.78 5.41
C HIS A 139 -18.99 8.04 4.47
N GLU A 140 -19.04 9.15 3.75
CA GLU A 140 -18.02 9.57 2.79
C GLU A 140 -16.61 9.62 3.40
N PRO A 141 -16.40 10.10 4.66
CA PRO A 141 -15.06 10.08 5.26
C PRO A 141 -14.47 8.68 5.41
N LEU A 142 -15.29 7.68 5.82
CA LEU A 142 -14.85 6.29 5.94
C LEU A 142 -14.67 5.63 4.58
N THR A 143 -15.46 6.00 3.58
CA THR A 143 -15.30 5.54 2.19
C THR A 143 -14.01 6.10 1.58
N ALA A 144 -13.70 7.37 1.80
CA ALA A 144 -12.45 7.98 1.37
C ALA A 144 -11.24 7.31 2.05
N LEU A 145 -11.32 7.05 3.36
CA LEU A 145 -10.30 6.30 4.09
C LEU A 145 -10.12 4.91 3.49
N SER A 146 -11.20 4.19 3.19
CA SER A 146 -11.13 2.87 2.56
C SER A 146 -10.40 2.91 1.21
N GLY A 147 -10.69 3.88 0.36
CA GLY A 147 -9.96 4.10 -0.89
C GLY A 147 -8.45 4.34 -0.69
N ALA A 148 -8.09 5.08 0.35
CA ALA A 148 -6.68 5.29 0.73
C ALA A 148 -6.02 4.00 1.27
N LEU A 149 -6.75 3.20 2.05
CA LEU A 149 -6.29 1.87 2.49
C LEU A 149 -6.07 0.93 1.30
N LYS A 150 -6.96 0.95 0.32
CA LYS A 150 -6.77 0.21 -0.94
C LYS A 150 -5.53 0.68 -1.69
N THR A 151 -5.23 1.97 -1.71
CA THR A 151 -4.00 2.50 -2.33
C THR A 151 -2.75 1.90 -1.68
N LEU A 152 -2.73 1.76 -0.35
CA LEU A 152 -1.66 1.05 0.36
C LEU A 152 -1.62 -0.43 -0.02
N ALA A 153 -2.76 -1.11 -0.09
CA ALA A 153 -2.83 -2.52 -0.50
C ALA A 153 -2.26 -2.74 -1.91
N VAL A 154 -2.50 -1.82 -2.85
CA VAL A 154 -1.93 -1.85 -4.22
C VAL A 154 -0.40 -1.75 -4.17
N ALA A 155 0.15 -0.83 -3.37
CA ALA A 155 1.60 -0.69 -3.20
C ALA A 155 2.22 -1.97 -2.60
N LEU A 156 1.62 -2.51 -1.53
CA LEU A 156 2.08 -3.73 -0.87
C LEU A 156 2.02 -4.95 -1.80
N MET A 157 0.96 -5.08 -2.60
CA MET A 157 0.83 -6.14 -3.61
C MET A 157 1.97 -6.09 -4.62
N LYS A 158 2.29 -4.90 -5.12
CA LYS A 158 3.39 -4.69 -6.08
C LYS A 158 4.73 -5.04 -5.43
N ILE A 159 5.01 -4.56 -4.23
CA ILE A 159 6.24 -4.84 -3.50
C ILE A 159 6.41 -6.35 -3.27
N ALA A 160 5.36 -7.02 -2.80
CA ALA A 160 5.38 -8.46 -2.57
C ALA A 160 5.66 -9.26 -3.85
N ASN A 161 5.01 -8.90 -4.96
CA ASN A 161 5.20 -9.60 -6.23
C ASN A 161 6.60 -9.39 -6.81
N ASP A 162 7.15 -8.19 -6.72
CA ASP A 162 8.50 -7.90 -7.22
C ASP A 162 9.55 -8.67 -6.41
N LEU A 163 9.48 -8.61 -5.09
CA LEU A 163 10.44 -9.33 -4.23
C LEU A 163 10.34 -10.84 -4.40
N ARG A 164 9.11 -11.37 -4.56
CA ARG A 164 8.88 -12.78 -4.87
C ARG A 164 9.49 -13.18 -6.20
N LEU A 165 9.38 -12.33 -7.22
CA LEU A 165 9.95 -12.55 -8.55
C LEU A 165 11.48 -12.49 -8.50
N LEU A 166 12.05 -11.46 -7.85
CA LEU A 166 13.50 -11.33 -7.67
C LEU A 166 14.12 -12.51 -6.90
N GLY A 167 13.38 -13.07 -5.95
CA GLY A 167 13.77 -14.25 -5.17
C GLY A 167 13.47 -15.59 -5.84
N SER A 168 12.90 -15.61 -7.05
CA SER A 168 12.51 -16.84 -7.73
C SER A 168 13.71 -17.72 -8.08
N GLY A 169 13.56 -19.04 -7.92
CA GLY A 169 14.61 -20.00 -8.25
C GLY A 169 14.78 -21.07 -7.19
N PRO A 170 16.00 -21.36 -6.74
CA PRO A 170 17.28 -20.60 -6.84
C PRO A 170 18.08 -20.77 -8.14
N ARG A 171 17.81 -21.80 -8.95
CA ARG A 171 18.62 -22.08 -10.14
C ARG A 171 17.91 -21.71 -11.45
N GLY A 172 16.62 -21.99 -11.56
CA GLY A 172 15.79 -21.76 -12.76
C GLY A 172 15.05 -20.44 -12.79
N GLY A 173 15.25 -19.56 -11.80
CA GLY A 173 14.62 -18.24 -11.73
C GLY A 173 15.64 -17.10 -11.73
N LEU A 174 15.19 -15.89 -11.33
CA LEU A 174 16.07 -14.72 -11.27
C LEU A 174 17.14 -14.85 -10.19
N ALA A 175 16.74 -15.28 -9.00
CA ALA A 175 17.62 -15.50 -7.85
C ALA A 175 18.53 -14.29 -7.51
N GLU A 176 18.05 -13.07 -7.76
CA GLU A 176 18.79 -11.83 -7.46
C GLU A 176 18.68 -11.44 -5.99
N VAL A 177 17.71 -12.00 -5.27
CA VAL A 177 17.49 -11.75 -3.86
C VAL A 177 17.27 -13.07 -3.13
N ARG A 178 17.92 -13.23 -1.98
CA ARG A 178 17.64 -14.33 -1.04
C ARG A 178 16.69 -13.82 0.02
N LEU A 179 15.50 -14.42 0.07
CA LEU A 179 14.48 -14.15 1.08
C LEU A 179 14.72 -15.06 2.29
N PRO A 180 14.37 -14.63 3.53
CA PRO A 180 14.50 -15.44 4.72
C PRO A 180 13.72 -16.76 4.62
N ALA A 181 14.32 -17.84 5.11
CA ALA A 181 13.69 -19.14 5.25
C ALA A 181 12.89 -19.18 6.56
N ASN A 182 11.63 -18.78 6.51
CA ASN A 182 10.76 -18.75 7.70
C ASN A 182 10.09 -20.11 8.00
N GLU A 183 10.15 -21.02 7.05
CA GLU A 183 9.48 -22.33 7.14
C GLU A 183 10.42 -23.43 6.64
N PRO A 184 10.22 -24.67 7.08
CA PRO A 184 10.93 -25.80 6.50
C PRO A 184 10.69 -25.85 4.98
N GLY A 185 11.76 -26.06 4.22
CA GLY A 185 11.66 -26.29 2.78
C GLY A 185 10.85 -27.55 2.46
N SER A 186 10.59 -27.80 1.17
CA SER A 186 9.91 -29.00 0.73
C SER A 186 10.66 -30.26 1.16
N SER A 187 9.97 -31.25 1.73
CA SER A 187 10.56 -32.52 2.12
C SER A 187 11.02 -33.37 0.94
N ILE A 188 10.50 -33.10 -0.27
CA ILE A 188 10.77 -33.89 -1.48
C ILE A 188 11.58 -33.12 -2.54
N MET A 189 11.70 -31.79 -2.41
CA MET A 189 12.42 -30.92 -3.36
C MET A 189 13.52 -30.16 -2.64
N PRO A 190 14.80 -30.59 -2.73
CA PRO A 190 15.91 -29.93 -2.03
C PRO A 190 16.05 -28.45 -2.41
N GLY A 191 16.25 -27.59 -1.39
CA GLY A 191 16.45 -26.15 -1.58
C GLY A 191 15.21 -25.34 -1.95
N LYS A 192 14.01 -25.97 -1.98
CA LYS A 192 12.75 -25.25 -2.26
C LYS A 192 12.22 -24.61 -0.97
N VAL A 193 12.55 -23.35 -0.78
CA VAL A 193 12.00 -22.50 0.28
C VAL A 193 11.01 -21.52 -0.36
N ASN A 194 9.75 -21.57 0.06
CA ASN A 194 8.70 -20.73 -0.52
C ASN A 194 8.76 -19.30 0.03
N PRO A 195 8.44 -18.27 -0.77
CA PRO A 195 8.39 -16.87 -0.35
C PRO A 195 7.07 -16.55 0.38
N THR A 196 6.77 -17.30 1.45
CA THR A 196 5.45 -17.28 2.12
C THR A 196 5.04 -15.94 2.66
N GLN A 197 6.00 -15.09 3.05
CA GLN A 197 5.71 -13.73 3.51
C GLN A 197 5.21 -12.83 2.38
N CYS A 198 5.78 -12.97 1.18
CA CYS A 198 5.27 -12.28 0.00
C CYS A 198 3.87 -12.76 -0.39
N GLU A 199 3.63 -14.08 -0.27
CA GLU A 199 2.32 -14.69 -0.55
C GLU A 199 1.27 -14.20 0.45
N ALA A 200 1.57 -14.21 1.75
CA ALA A 200 0.70 -13.69 2.80
C ALA A 200 0.35 -12.22 2.57
N LEU A 201 1.36 -11.38 2.26
CA LEU A 201 1.15 -9.96 2.00
C LEU A 201 0.25 -9.73 0.77
N SER A 202 0.40 -10.52 -0.28
CA SER A 202 -0.46 -10.43 -1.47
C SER A 202 -1.89 -10.86 -1.17
N MET A 203 -2.10 -11.91 -0.35
CA MET A 203 -3.43 -12.38 0.05
C MET A 203 -4.19 -11.35 0.89
N LEU A 204 -3.52 -10.73 1.87
CA LEU A 204 -4.17 -9.68 2.68
C LEU A 204 -4.51 -8.45 1.84
N ALA A 205 -3.67 -8.09 0.86
CA ALA A 205 -3.96 -6.99 -0.06
C ALA A 205 -5.23 -7.27 -0.89
N CYS A 206 -5.41 -8.50 -1.38
CA CYS A 206 -6.65 -8.91 -2.04
C CYS A 206 -7.87 -8.73 -1.12
N GLN A 207 -7.77 -9.15 0.16
CA GLN A 207 -8.86 -9.01 1.12
C GLN A 207 -9.24 -7.54 1.33
N VAL A 208 -8.24 -6.65 1.47
CA VAL A 208 -8.48 -5.21 1.63
C VAL A 208 -9.16 -4.60 0.41
N MET A 209 -8.76 -5.01 -0.79
CA MET A 209 -9.44 -4.56 -2.03
C MET A 209 -10.89 -5.03 -2.07
N GLY A 210 -11.19 -6.25 -1.65
CA GLY A 210 -12.56 -6.76 -1.53
C GLY A 210 -13.40 -6.01 -0.49
N ASN A 211 -12.79 -5.68 0.65
CA ASN A 211 -13.42 -4.86 1.69
C ASN A 211 -13.79 -3.46 1.17
N ASP A 212 -12.93 -2.83 0.37
CA ASP A 212 -13.20 -1.51 -0.21
C ASP A 212 -14.44 -1.53 -1.12
N VAL A 213 -14.60 -2.57 -1.93
CA VAL A 213 -15.81 -2.76 -2.74
C VAL A 213 -17.06 -2.87 -1.86
N THR A 214 -16.98 -3.68 -0.79
CA THR A 214 -18.09 -3.85 0.15
C THR A 214 -18.45 -2.53 0.83
N ILE A 215 -17.45 -1.75 1.26
CA ILE A 215 -17.66 -0.43 1.90
C ILE A 215 -18.32 0.53 0.92
N GLY A 216 -17.87 0.58 -0.34
CA GLY A 216 -18.46 1.44 -1.37
C GLY A 216 -19.95 1.16 -1.59
N PHE A 217 -20.32 -0.12 -1.74
CA PHE A 217 -21.73 -0.51 -1.85
C PHE A 217 -22.52 -0.17 -0.61
N ALA A 218 -22.02 -0.47 0.58
CA ALA A 218 -22.73 -0.19 1.83
C ALA A 218 -22.91 1.33 2.06
N ALA A 219 -21.89 2.13 1.75
CA ALA A 219 -21.95 3.59 1.87
C ALA A 219 -22.97 4.21 0.92
N SER A 220 -23.19 3.63 -0.28
CA SER A 220 -24.19 4.10 -1.24
C SER A 220 -25.63 3.83 -0.85
N GLN A 221 -25.89 3.06 0.22
CA GLN A 221 -27.21 2.65 0.67
C GLN A 221 -27.85 3.58 1.72
N GLY A 222 -27.36 4.81 1.87
CA GLY A 222 -28.01 5.82 2.71
C GLY A 222 -29.40 6.21 2.14
N HIS A 223 -30.44 6.16 3.00
CA HIS A 223 -31.79 6.54 2.62
C HIS A 223 -32.28 7.64 3.55
N LEU A 224 -32.65 8.78 2.96
CA LEU A 224 -33.14 9.95 3.67
C LEU A 224 -32.12 10.37 4.78
N GLN A 225 -32.48 10.34 6.04
CA GLN A 225 -31.69 10.86 7.15
C GLN A 225 -30.73 9.85 7.81
N LEU A 226 -30.67 8.61 7.31
CA LEU A 226 -29.83 7.58 7.91
C LEU A 226 -29.29 6.57 6.91
N ASN A 227 -28.02 6.26 7.00
CA ASN A 227 -27.44 5.04 6.44
C ASN A 227 -27.42 3.96 7.53
N VAL A 228 -28.11 2.84 7.30
CA VAL A 228 -28.22 1.73 8.26
C VAL A 228 -27.12 0.67 8.09
N TYR A 229 -26.26 0.77 7.07
CA TYR A 229 -25.21 -0.20 6.76
C TYR A 229 -23.91 0.01 7.59
N LYS A 230 -23.99 0.83 8.63
CA LYS A 230 -22.89 1.17 9.53
C LYS A 230 -22.09 -0.04 10.03
N PRO A 231 -22.72 -1.15 10.52
CA PRO A 231 -21.97 -2.30 11.03
C PRO A 231 -21.08 -2.94 9.97
N VAL A 232 -21.55 -3.07 8.74
CA VAL A 232 -20.77 -3.65 7.63
C VAL A 232 -19.62 -2.72 7.22
N ILE A 233 -19.86 -1.40 7.20
CA ILE A 233 -18.83 -0.41 6.87
C ILE A 233 -17.70 -0.49 7.88
N ILE A 234 -18.01 -0.33 9.17
CA ILE A 234 -16.96 -0.27 10.20
C ILE A 234 -16.23 -1.60 10.38
N HIS A 235 -16.91 -2.74 10.24
CA HIS A 235 -16.27 -4.05 10.28
C HIS A 235 -15.17 -4.15 9.23
N ASN A 236 -15.49 -3.80 7.98
CA ASN A 236 -14.54 -3.91 6.86
C ASN A 236 -13.44 -2.85 6.94
N VAL A 237 -13.73 -1.62 7.41
CA VAL A 237 -12.71 -0.58 7.63
C VAL A 237 -11.70 -1.03 8.69
N LEU A 238 -12.15 -1.46 9.87
CA LEU A 238 -11.26 -1.89 10.95
C LEU A 238 -10.49 -3.16 10.61
N GLN A 239 -11.12 -4.11 9.90
CA GLN A 239 -10.42 -5.30 9.41
C GLN A 239 -9.31 -4.92 8.45
N SER A 240 -9.56 -4.01 7.49
CA SER A 240 -8.56 -3.53 6.54
C SER A 240 -7.39 -2.84 7.22
N ILE A 241 -7.65 -1.96 8.19
CA ILE A 241 -6.62 -1.28 8.98
C ILE A 241 -5.74 -2.29 9.70
N ARG A 242 -6.35 -3.28 10.38
CA ARG A 242 -5.64 -4.33 11.12
C ARG A 242 -4.78 -5.19 10.20
N LEU A 243 -5.37 -5.71 9.12
CA LEU A 243 -4.64 -6.55 8.15
C LEU A 243 -3.43 -5.82 7.57
N LEU A 244 -3.57 -4.54 7.20
CA LEU A 244 -2.47 -3.76 6.66
C LEU A 244 -1.40 -3.47 7.71
N ALA A 245 -1.79 -3.15 8.94
CA ALA A 245 -0.84 -2.89 10.03
C ALA A 245 -0.03 -4.14 10.38
N ASP A 246 -0.71 -5.26 10.58
CA ASP A 246 -0.08 -6.54 10.92
C ASP A 246 0.78 -7.04 9.74
N GLY A 247 0.27 -6.90 8.51
CA GLY A 247 1.00 -7.25 7.29
C GLY A 247 2.29 -6.45 7.11
N CYS A 248 2.26 -5.14 7.34
CA CYS A 248 3.45 -4.29 7.25
C CYS A 248 4.52 -4.71 8.28
N ARG A 249 4.15 -4.93 9.55
CA ARG A 249 5.08 -5.37 10.60
C ARG A 249 5.66 -6.75 10.30
N ASN A 250 4.78 -7.70 10.00
CA ASN A 250 5.18 -9.07 9.71
C ASN A 250 6.12 -9.13 8.49
N PHE A 251 5.80 -8.40 7.43
CA PHE A 251 6.63 -8.37 6.22
C PHE A 251 7.98 -7.70 6.47
N ARG A 252 8.03 -6.64 7.27
CA ARG A 252 9.30 -6.05 7.69
C ARG A 252 10.15 -7.06 8.46
N GLU A 253 9.59 -7.69 9.49
CA GLU A 253 10.30 -8.55 10.41
C GLU A 253 10.78 -9.85 9.74
N HIS A 254 9.92 -10.50 8.98
CA HIS A 254 10.16 -11.84 8.46
C HIS A 254 10.55 -11.88 6.98
N CYS A 255 10.58 -10.73 6.29
CA CYS A 255 11.04 -10.64 4.91
C CYS A 255 12.15 -9.60 4.74
N VAL A 256 11.87 -8.32 5.04
CA VAL A 256 12.77 -7.22 4.70
C VAL A 256 14.07 -7.25 5.51
N LEU A 257 13.99 -7.46 6.83
CA LEU A 257 15.18 -7.42 7.70
C LEU A 257 16.19 -8.53 7.43
N GLY A 258 15.74 -9.67 6.93
CA GLY A 258 16.62 -10.79 6.59
C GLY A 258 16.85 -10.97 5.09
N MET A 259 16.41 -10.02 4.26
CA MET A 259 16.60 -10.08 2.81
C MET A 259 18.03 -9.70 2.43
N GLU A 260 18.66 -10.52 1.59
CA GLU A 260 20.01 -10.30 1.09
C GLU A 260 20.05 -10.30 -0.44
N PRO A 261 20.68 -9.29 -1.09
CA PRO A 261 20.91 -9.33 -2.52
C PRO A 261 22.00 -10.36 -2.86
N ASP A 262 21.82 -11.08 -3.97
CA ASP A 262 22.87 -11.90 -4.58
C ASP A 262 23.65 -11.06 -5.60
N ALA A 263 24.70 -10.41 -5.14
CA ALA A 263 25.51 -9.52 -5.95
C ALA A 263 26.16 -10.22 -7.15
N GLN A 264 26.55 -11.50 -6.98
CA GLN A 264 27.13 -12.28 -8.07
C GLN A 264 26.06 -12.55 -9.16
N ARG A 265 24.88 -12.95 -8.75
CA ARG A 265 23.78 -13.24 -9.69
C ARG A 265 23.34 -11.98 -10.43
N MET A 266 23.28 -10.84 -9.73
CA MET A 266 22.98 -9.54 -10.36
C MET A 266 24.05 -9.17 -11.40
N ALA A 267 25.33 -9.37 -11.10
CA ALA A 267 26.43 -9.13 -12.03
C ALA A 267 26.37 -10.06 -13.25
N GLU A 268 26.10 -11.36 -13.05
CA GLU A 268 25.95 -12.33 -14.14
C GLU A 268 24.82 -11.93 -15.11
N HIS A 269 23.67 -11.49 -14.58
CA HIS A 269 22.56 -11.03 -15.41
C HIS A 269 22.91 -9.75 -16.16
N LEU A 270 23.62 -8.82 -15.52
CA LEU A 270 24.05 -7.57 -16.13
C LEU A 270 25.02 -7.81 -17.28
N GLU A 271 26.01 -8.68 -17.10
CA GLU A 271 27.04 -9.01 -18.09
C GLU A 271 26.45 -9.73 -19.32
N ARG A 272 25.46 -10.59 -19.11
CA ARG A 272 24.74 -11.27 -20.19
C ARG A 272 23.79 -10.37 -20.97
N GLY A 273 23.42 -9.21 -20.38
CA GLY A 273 22.48 -8.26 -20.97
C GLY A 273 23.13 -7.40 -22.06
N LEU A 274 22.44 -7.21 -23.18
CA LEU A 274 22.91 -6.34 -24.28
C LEU A 274 22.68 -4.85 -23.97
N MET A 275 21.92 -4.50 -22.95
CA MET A 275 21.44 -3.14 -22.70
C MET A 275 22.51 -2.17 -22.18
N LEU A 276 23.68 -2.67 -21.77
CA LEU A 276 24.87 -1.85 -21.46
C LEU A 276 25.29 -0.95 -22.64
N VAL A 277 25.04 -1.40 -23.86
CA VAL A 277 25.33 -0.63 -25.10
C VAL A 277 24.54 0.68 -25.16
N THR A 278 23.41 0.78 -24.52
CA THR A 278 22.57 1.98 -24.51
C THR A 278 23.30 3.19 -23.92
N ALA A 279 24.23 2.98 -22.98
CA ALA A 279 25.07 4.04 -22.41
C ALA A 279 26.01 4.70 -23.41
N LEU A 280 26.30 4.02 -24.55
CA LEU A 280 27.18 4.53 -25.62
C LEU A 280 26.43 5.47 -26.60
N ASN A 281 25.10 5.55 -26.57
CA ASN A 281 24.33 6.37 -27.48
C ASN A 281 24.75 7.85 -27.53
N PRO A 282 25.06 8.56 -26.43
CA PRO A 282 25.51 9.94 -26.48
C PRO A 282 26.86 10.09 -27.22
N HIS A 283 27.74 9.10 -27.13
CA HIS A 283 29.03 9.11 -27.82
C HIS A 283 28.88 8.85 -29.31
N ARG A 284 27.97 7.95 -29.72
CA ARG A 284 27.64 7.68 -31.14
C ARG A 284 27.03 8.91 -31.82
N LEU A 285 26.16 9.65 -31.17
CA LEU A 285 25.54 10.88 -31.69
C LEU A 285 26.55 12.02 -31.83
N ARG A 286 27.61 12.10 -30.99
CA ARG A 286 28.66 13.10 -31.08
C ARG A 286 29.67 12.82 -32.22
N GLN A 287 29.87 11.56 -32.62
CA GLN A 287 30.77 11.18 -33.68
C GLN A 287 30.16 11.32 -35.10
N GLY A 288 28.99 11.92 -35.21
CA GLY A 288 28.37 12.37 -36.40
C GLY A 288 28.12 11.29 -37.46
N ARG A 289 26.88 11.08 -37.84
CA ARG A 289 26.44 10.44 -39.10
C ARG A 289 27.15 9.14 -39.51
N GLY A 290 27.53 8.30 -38.59
CA GLY A 290 27.96 6.93 -38.87
C GLY A 290 26.74 6.09 -39.22
N ASN A 291 26.72 5.66 -40.45
CA ASN A 291 25.93 4.64 -41.14
C ASN A 291 24.70 4.06 -40.39
N ARG A 292 23.51 4.35 -40.89
CA ARG A 292 22.26 3.63 -40.61
C ARG A 292 22.39 2.09 -40.72
N GLN A 293 23.40 1.59 -41.43
CA GLN A 293 23.70 0.17 -41.60
C GLN A 293 24.26 -0.51 -40.34
N GLU A 294 24.99 0.21 -39.47
CA GLU A 294 25.48 -0.38 -38.20
C GLU A 294 24.38 -0.47 -37.11
N LEU A 295 23.37 0.40 -37.18
CA LEU A 295 22.16 0.25 -36.36
C LEU A 295 21.32 -0.96 -36.76
N SER A 296 21.41 -1.40 -38.02
CA SER A 296 20.75 -2.60 -38.52
C SER A 296 21.41 -3.89 -38.05
N LEU A 297 22.71 -3.88 -37.71
CA LEU A 297 23.40 -5.05 -37.17
C LEU A 297 22.95 -5.44 -35.77
N ILE A 298 22.43 -4.49 -34.99
CA ILE A 298 21.79 -4.79 -33.70
C ILE A 298 20.41 -5.46 -33.86
N HIS A 299 19.74 -5.17 -35.00
CA HIS A 299 18.50 -5.83 -35.40
C HIS A 299 18.70 -7.19 -36.08
N ILE A 300 19.89 -7.46 -36.60
CA ILE A 300 20.21 -8.74 -37.26
C ILE A 300 20.46 -9.87 -36.26
N SER A 301 20.76 -9.57 -35.00
CA SER A 301 20.85 -10.59 -33.94
C SER A 301 19.51 -11.04 -33.35
N GLU A 302 18.39 -10.48 -33.83
CA GLU A 302 17.01 -10.95 -33.54
C GLU A 302 16.29 -11.39 -34.81
N PRO A 303 16.60 -12.55 -35.39
CA PRO A 303 15.95 -13.00 -36.64
C PRO A 303 14.44 -13.28 -36.52
N THR A 304 13.92 -13.44 -35.31
CA THR A 304 12.51 -13.79 -35.07
C THR A 304 11.52 -12.64 -35.21
N ARG A 305 11.96 -11.40 -35.32
CA ARG A 305 11.05 -10.24 -35.41
C ARG A 305 10.71 -9.80 -36.83
N GLN A 306 11.49 -10.22 -37.82
CA GLN A 306 11.25 -9.87 -39.24
C GLN A 306 10.28 -10.81 -39.95
N GLU A 307 10.14 -12.05 -39.50
CA GLU A 307 9.20 -13.01 -40.10
C GLU A 307 7.73 -12.82 -39.66
N ALA A 308 7.47 -12.03 -38.62
CA ALA A 308 6.11 -11.77 -38.13
C ALA A 308 5.42 -10.56 -38.77
N ILE A 309 6.06 -9.86 -39.71
CA ILE A 309 5.53 -8.62 -40.34
C ILE A 309 5.46 -8.72 -41.88
N SER A 310 5.74 -9.89 -42.50
CA SER A 310 5.55 -10.12 -43.93
C SER A 310 4.28 -10.92 -44.20
#